data_4289a847bb8c583d337f75d1acf4c516
#
_entry.id   4289a847bb8c583d337f75d1acf4c516
#
_cell.length_a   1.000
_cell.length_b   1.000
_cell.length_c   1.000
_cell.angle_alpha   90.00
_cell.angle_beta   90.00
_cell.angle_gamma   90.00
#
_symmetry.space_group_name_H-M   'P 1'
#
loop_
_entity.id
_entity.type
_entity.pdbx_description
1 polymer ?
#
loop_
_entity_poly.entity_id
_entity_poly.type
_entity_poly.pdbx_seq_one_letter_code
_entity_poly.pdbx_strand_id
1 'polypeptide(L)'
;MQQINIKPFKHVLVCTNERNDGRDFCAQVDGIEIYKNLKEWTKSQGLSGSIWITRTGCLGFCNEIGATVVIYPNELWFKGVILNEIEKIKQLILNSIK
;
A
#
# COMPACT_ATOMS: atom_id res chain seq x y z
N MET A 1 27.82 3.14 -8.16
CA MET A 1 26.70 2.41 -7.52
C MET A 1 27.08 2.10 -6.08
N GLN A 2 26.18 2.43 -5.14
CA GLN A 2 26.38 2.15 -3.72
C GLN A 2 25.16 1.45 -3.16
N GLN A 3 25.39 0.46 -2.31
CA GLN A 3 24.29 -0.23 -1.63
C GLN A 3 23.85 0.61 -0.44
N ILE A 4 22.54 0.78 -0.30
CA ILE A 4 21.93 1.49 0.83
C ILE A 4 21.65 0.46 1.93
N ASN A 5 22.13 0.74 3.14
CA ASN A 5 21.95 -0.16 4.29
C ASN A 5 20.77 0.22 5.17
N ILE A 6 20.15 1.37 4.91
CA ILE A 6 18.96 1.80 5.66
C ILE A 6 17.73 1.21 4.98
N LYS A 7 16.93 0.47 5.75
CA LYS A 7 15.74 -0.19 5.24
C LYS A 7 14.56 0.10 6.17
N PRO A 8 13.33 0.19 5.63
CA PRO A 8 12.16 0.30 6.49
C PRO A 8 11.93 -1.02 7.23
N PHE A 9 11.31 -0.96 8.38
CA PHE A 9 10.88 -2.14 9.10
C PHE A 9 9.77 -2.85 8.32
N LYS A 10 8.86 -2.06 7.75
CA LYS A 10 7.82 -2.52 6.82
C LYS A 10 7.77 -1.59 5.62
N HIS A 11 7.56 -2.14 4.45
CA HIS A 11 7.37 -1.37 3.23
C HIS A 11 6.04 -1.78 2.60
N VAL A 12 5.10 -0.87 2.61
CA VAL A 12 3.75 -1.11 2.08
C VAL A 12 3.66 -0.43 0.71
N LEU A 13 3.34 -1.22 -0.30
CA LEU A 13 3.16 -0.74 -1.66
C LEU A 13 1.68 -0.71 -1.97
N VAL A 14 1.19 0.43 -2.42
CA VAL A 14 -0.23 0.61 -2.78
C VAL A 14 -0.30 1.01 -4.25
N CYS A 15 -0.98 0.21 -5.05
CA CYS A 15 -1.16 0.50 -6.46
C CYS A 15 -2.12 1.67 -6.62
N THR A 16 -1.64 2.72 -7.30
CA THR A 16 -2.45 3.90 -7.62
C THR A 16 -2.48 4.14 -9.12
N ASN A 17 -2.25 3.08 -9.90
CA ASN A 17 -2.13 3.19 -11.35
C ASN A 17 -3.43 3.66 -11.99
N GLU A 18 -3.32 4.57 -12.95
CA GLU A 18 -4.43 5.04 -13.78
C GLU A 18 -4.26 4.53 -15.20
N ARG A 19 -5.37 4.18 -15.82
CA ARG A 19 -5.39 3.72 -17.21
C ARG A 19 -6.42 4.51 -18.01
N ASN A 20 -6.05 4.89 -19.23
CA ASN A 20 -6.94 5.64 -20.12
C ASN A 20 -7.57 4.78 -21.19
N ASP A 21 -7.41 3.46 -21.11
CA ASP A 21 -7.84 2.51 -22.13
C ASP A 21 -9.15 1.77 -21.79
N GLY A 22 -9.84 2.23 -20.75
CA GLY A 22 -11.11 1.63 -20.34
C GLY A 22 -10.98 0.39 -19.46
N ARG A 23 -9.76 -0.06 -19.16
CA ARG A 23 -9.56 -1.18 -18.25
C ARG A 23 -9.60 -0.72 -16.80
N ASP A 24 -9.86 -1.65 -15.88
CA ASP A 24 -9.86 -1.37 -14.46
C ASP A 24 -8.48 -0.94 -13.97
N PHE A 25 -8.44 0.00 -13.04
CA PHE A 25 -7.19 0.47 -12.46
C PHE A 25 -7.39 0.85 -10.99
N CYS A 26 -6.30 0.77 -10.22
CA CYS A 26 -6.37 0.91 -8.76
C CYS A 26 -6.75 2.31 -8.29
N ALA A 27 -6.41 3.36 -9.04
CA ALA A 27 -6.84 4.72 -8.69
C ALA A 27 -8.37 4.84 -8.75
N GLN A 28 -9.02 4.13 -9.69
CA GLN A 28 -10.48 4.11 -9.85
C GLN A 28 -11.16 3.43 -8.66
N VAL A 29 -10.48 2.49 -8.01
CA VAL A 29 -11.02 1.70 -6.90
C VAL A 29 -10.34 2.07 -5.57
N ASP A 30 -10.24 3.37 -5.31
CA ASP A 30 -9.75 3.96 -4.05
C ASP A 30 -8.26 3.79 -3.76
N GLY A 31 -7.44 3.37 -4.73
CA GLY A 31 -6.00 3.20 -4.51
C GLY A 31 -5.33 4.45 -3.96
N ILE A 32 -5.65 5.62 -4.53
CA ILE A 32 -5.07 6.89 -4.10
C ILE A 32 -5.50 7.23 -2.67
N GLU A 33 -6.77 7.02 -2.35
CA GLU A 33 -7.30 7.32 -1.01
C GLU A 33 -6.70 6.38 0.04
N ILE A 34 -6.54 5.10 -0.29
CA ILE A 34 -5.88 4.14 0.60
C ILE A 34 -4.44 4.57 0.87
N TYR A 35 -3.71 4.95 -0.18
CA TYR A 35 -2.34 5.43 -0.05
C TYR A 35 -2.26 6.64 0.87
N LYS A 36 -3.08 7.67 0.63
CA LYS A 36 -3.07 8.89 1.42
C LYS A 36 -3.41 8.62 2.88
N ASN A 37 -4.40 7.78 3.13
CA ASN A 37 -4.83 7.46 4.48
C ASN A 37 -3.73 6.74 5.25
N LEU A 38 -3.09 5.73 4.65
CA LEU A 38 -1.99 5.01 5.29
C LEU A 38 -0.79 5.92 5.51
N LYS A 39 -0.48 6.80 4.57
CA LYS A 39 0.63 7.75 4.69
C LYS A 39 0.43 8.69 5.87
N GLU A 40 -0.76 9.26 6.00
CA GLU A 40 -1.07 10.15 7.12
C GLU A 40 -1.09 9.41 8.45
N TRP A 41 -1.61 8.19 8.46
CA TRP A 41 -1.65 7.38 9.66
C TRP A 41 -0.25 7.11 10.21
N THR A 42 0.69 6.67 9.35
CA THR A 42 2.07 6.42 9.81
C THR A 42 2.71 7.70 10.33
N LYS A 43 2.42 8.83 9.69
CA LYS A 43 2.95 10.12 10.11
C LYS A 43 2.41 10.53 11.47
N SER A 44 1.10 10.37 11.69
CA SER A 44 0.46 10.74 12.95
C SER A 44 0.88 9.83 14.12
N GLN A 45 1.26 8.59 13.83
CA GLN A 45 1.71 7.65 14.86
C GLN A 45 3.22 7.68 15.09
N GLY A 46 3.95 8.56 14.40
CA GLY A 46 5.41 8.61 14.51
C GLY A 46 6.10 7.41 13.90
N LEU A 47 5.47 6.74 12.95
CA LEU A 47 5.98 5.51 12.33
C LEU A 47 6.59 5.72 10.95
N SER A 48 6.59 6.95 10.43
CA SER A 48 7.02 7.21 9.05
C SER A 48 8.48 6.88 8.77
N GLY A 49 9.32 6.81 9.80
CA GLY A 49 10.71 6.38 9.66
C GLY A 49 10.88 4.87 9.60
N SER A 50 9.93 4.12 10.15
CA SER A 50 10.00 2.65 10.24
C SER A 50 9.09 1.96 9.24
N ILE A 51 7.97 2.57 8.90
CA ILE A 51 6.99 2.01 7.97
C ILE A 51 6.86 2.97 6.80
N TRP A 52 7.30 2.51 5.63
CA TRP A 52 7.25 3.32 4.41
C TRP A 52 6.01 2.92 3.63
N ILE A 53 5.21 3.92 3.26
CA ILE A 53 4.04 3.74 2.40
C ILE A 53 4.39 4.34 1.04
N THR A 54 4.39 3.51 0.00
CA THR A 54 4.79 3.93 -1.34
C THR A 54 3.67 3.66 -2.32
N ARG A 55 3.33 4.65 -3.12
CA ARG A 55 2.41 4.42 -4.23
C ARG A 55 3.18 3.86 -5.42
N THR A 56 2.54 2.99 -6.18
CA THR A 56 3.17 2.35 -7.33
C THR A 56 2.30 2.46 -8.56
N GLY A 57 2.86 2.13 -9.72
CA GLY A 57 2.10 1.80 -10.89
C GLY A 57 1.44 0.44 -10.73
N CYS A 58 1.03 -0.17 -11.83
CA CYS A 58 0.33 -1.45 -11.78
C CYS A 58 1.20 -2.56 -11.18
N LEU A 59 0.65 -3.27 -10.20
CA LEU A 59 1.29 -4.42 -9.57
C LEU A 59 0.84 -5.75 -10.21
N GLY A 60 0.09 -5.68 -11.32
CA GLY A 60 -0.34 -6.86 -12.07
C GLY A 60 -1.70 -7.42 -11.67
N PHE A 61 -2.35 -6.84 -10.67
CA PHE A 61 -3.62 -7.37 -10.13
C PHE A 61 -4.72 -6.32 -10.03
N CYS A 62 -4.75 -5.36 -10.97
CA CYS A 62 -5.82 -4.37 -10.99
C CYS A 62 -7.17 -5.01 -11.30
N ASN A 63 -8.20 -4.67 -10.53
CA ASN A 63 -9.55 -5.17 -10.75
C ASN A 63 -10.56 -4.10 -10.32
N GLU A 64 -11.84 -4.37 -10.61
CA GLU A 64 -12.91 -3.41 -10.35
C GLU A 64 -13.38 -3.39 -8.89
N ILE A 65 -12.95 -4.34 -8.08
CA ILE A 65 -13.43 -4.50 -6.70
C ILE A 65 -12.65 -3.60 -5.75
N GLY A 66 -11.33 -3.52 -5.92
CA GLY A 66 -10.51 -2.74 -5.01
C GLY A 66 -9.06 -2.67 -5.46
N ALA A 67 -8.24 -2.03 -4.66
CA ALA A 67 -6.83 -1.81 -4.98
C ALA A 67 -5.96 -3.00 -4.57
N THR A 68 -4.76 -3.05 -5.13
CA THR A 68 -3.74 -4.03 -4.73
C THR A 68 -2.80 -3.40 -3.72
N VAL A 69 -2.58 -4.11 -2.61
CA VAL A 69 -1.69 -3.68 -1.52
C VAL A 69 -0.73 -4.80 -1.20
N VAL A 70 0.56 -4.48 -1.06
CA VAL A 70 1.60 -5.46 -0.73
C VAL A 70 2.36 -4.98 0.50
N ILE A 71 2.62 -5.90 1.43
CA ILE A 71 3.38 -5.61 2.65
C ILE A 71 4.64 -6.45 2.66
N TYR A 72 5.81 -5.80 2.63
CA TYR A 72 7.11 -6.44 2.75
C TYR A 72 7.72 -6.15 4.13
N PRO A 73 8.58 -6.99 4.65
CA PRO A 73 9.20 -8.18 4.04
C PRO A 73 8.35 -9.45 4.13
N ASN A 74 7.15 -9.39 4.67
CA ASN A 74 6.30 -10.56 4.89
C ASN A 74 5.71 -11.12 3.58
N GLU A 75 5.82 -10.38 2.47
CA GLU A 75 5.28 -10.78 1.16
C GLU A 75 3.78 -11.04 1.21
N LEU A 76 3.05 -10.17 1.92
CA LEU A 76 1.60 -10.26 2.00
C LEU A 76 0.98 -9.47 0.85
N TRP A 77 0.32 -10.17 -0.06
CA TRP A 77 -0.31 -9.59 -1.24
C TRP A 77 -1.82 -9.63 -1.09
N PHE A 78 -2.46 -8.47 -1.21
CA PHE A 78 -3.91 -8.35 -1.15
C PHE A 78 -4.43 -7.67 -2.39
N LYS A 79 -5.49 -8.22 -3.00
CA LYS A 79 -6.22 -7.59 -4.09
C LYS A 79 -7.63 -7.30 -3.63
N GLY A 80 -8.30 -6.38 -4.32
CA GLY A 80 -9.68 -6.06 -3.96
C GLY A 80 -9.80 -5.31 -2.64
N VAL A 81 -8.75 -4.55 -2.25
CA VAL A 81 -8.78 -3.77 -1.02
C VAL A 81 -9.62 -2.52 -1.24
N ILE A 82 -10.65 -2.34 -0.41
CA ILE A 82 -11.50 -1.15 -0.46
C ILE A 82 -11.24 -0.30 0.78
N LEU A 83 -11.68 0.95 0.72
CA LEU A 83 -11.40 1.93 1.79
C LEU A 83 -11.94 1.46 3.14
N ASN A 84 -13.06 0.74 3.17
CA ASN A 84 -13.65 0.23 4.41
C ASN A 84 -12.76 -0.81 5.12
N GLU A 85 -11.77 -1.36 4.41
CA GLU A 85 -10.88 -2.39 4.97
C GLU A 85 -9.56 -1.82 5.47
N ILE A 86 -9.41 -0.49 5.45
CA ILE A 86 -8.14 0.13 5.77
C ILE A 86 -7.68 -0.16 7.21
N GLU A 87 -8.63 -0.31 8.15
CA GLU A 87 -8.29 -0.66 9.52
C GLU A 87 -7.70 -2.05 9.62
N LYS A 88 -8.17 -2.99 8.78
CA LYS A 88 -7.59 -4.34 8.71
C LYS A 88 -6.16 -4.29 8.21
N ILE A 89 -5.88 -3.45 7.22
CA ILE A 89 -4.52 -3.28 6.69
C ILE A 89 -3.60 -2.70 7.77
N LYS A 90 -4.06 -1.70 8.51
CA LYS A 90 -3.30 -1.12 9.61
C LYS A 90 -2.96 -2.18 10.68
N GLN A 91 -3.93 -3.02 11.04
CA GLN A 91 -3.70 -4.07 12.01
C GLN A 91 -2.68 -5.10 11.52
N LEU A 92 -2.75 -5.47 10.24
CA LEU A 92 -1.79 -6.39 9.65
C LEU A 92 -0.37 -5.81 9.67
N ILE A 93 -0.23 -4.51 9.39
CA ILE A 93 1.06 -3.83 9.45
C ILE A 93 1.61 -3.87 10.87
N LEU A 94 0.80 -3.52 11.86
CA LEU A 94 1.23 -3.49 13.26
C LEU A 94 1.54 -4.89 13.80
N ASN A 95 0.70 -5.87 13.50
CA ASN A 95 0.89 -7.24 13.98
C ASN A 95 2.16 -7.88 13.43
N SER A 96 2.57 -7.49 12.23
CA SER A 96 3.77 -8.04 11.61
C SER A 96 5.06 -7.44 12.14
N ILE A 97 4.99 -6.42 13.00
CA ILE A 97 6.16 -5.81 13.63
C ILE A 97 6.66 -6.63 14.83
N LYS A 98 5.80 -7.43 15.40
CA LYS A 98 6.13 -8.24 16.58
C LYS A 98 6.93 -9.48 16.24
#